data_7a07db3972be8ffb434049d8abe99cf9
#
_entry.id   7a07db3972be8ffb434049d8abe99cf9
#
_cell.length_a   1.000
_cell.length_b   1.000
_cell.length_c   1.000
_cell.angle_alpha   90.00
_cell.angle_beta   90.00
_cell.angle_gamma   90.00
#
_symmetry.space_group_name_H-M   'P 1'
#
loop_
_entity.id
_entity.type
_entity.pdbx_description
1 polymer ?
#
loop_
_entity_poly.entity_id
_entity_poly.type
_entity_poly.pdbx_seq_one_letter_code
_entity_poly.pdbx_strand_id
1 'polypeptide(L)'
;MKQLSHEAFARARQFLMTQSRPLERALFRHRFEAAAVEGVLDELARFQNEDGGFGRALEPDSRTPSSSALATGTGLQLLRELDCLADHPMVRKAVTYLTTTYDEEVQGWRAVSPDTNSFPHAPWWHDENGSLAQLFDGFRIIPRALIVSSLHHFSTLVPPGWLDEVTEKTVRYIETVELLGEGGGSDLQYAISLAEAKNLPLHYAKRLEARIREAISTVVVRDSTQWDSYCITPLRIVSSPRSLGADLIQDELQRHLDYQIMRQTPEGTWDPVWSWEGTYPEVWAKVKQEWRGYLTLEALTQLTSFARTES
;
A
#
# COMPACT_ATOMS: atom_id res chain seq x y z
N MET A 1 24.57 13.78 3.51
CA MET A 1 23.12 13.57 3.48
C MET A 1 22.50 14.67 2.61
N LYS A 2 21.75 14.29 1.57
CA LYS A 2 21.06 15.25 0.69
C LYS A 2 19.73 15.68 1.32
N GLN A 3 19.25 16.87 0.95
CA GLN A 3 17.89 17.34 1.25
C GLN A 3 17.19 17.67 -0.06
N LEU A 4 15.89 17.44 -0.13
CA LEU A 4 15.06 17.87 -1.24
C LEU A 4 14.92 19.40 -1.15
N SER A 5 15.38 20.11 -2.18
CA SER A 5 15.35 21.58 -2.17
C SER A 5 13.92 22.12 -2.26
N HIS A 6 13.73 23.38 -1.83
CA HIS A 6 12.45 24.08 -1.99
C HIS A 6 11.95 24.08 -3.44
N GLU A 7 12.86 24.25 -4.43
CA GLU A 7 12.48 24.20 -5.83
C GLU A 7 12.01 22.81 -6.27
N ALA A 8 12.71 21.77 -5.81
CA ALA A 8 12.35 20.38 -6.09
C ALA A 8 10.98 20.02 -5.49
N PHE A 9 10.74 20.45 -4.25
CA PHE A 9 9.43 20.31 -3.59
C PHE A 9 8.34 21.09 -4.35
N ALA A 10 8.63 22.33 -4.78
CA ALA A 10 7.67 23.14 -5.53
C ALA A 10 7.30 22.53 -6.88
N ARG A 11 8.24 21.87 -7.59
CA ARG A 11 7.92 21.12 -8.83
C ARG A 11 7.00 19.94 -8.53
N ALA A 12 7.27 19.16 -7.49
CA ALA A 12 6.41 18.03 -7.08
C ALA A 12 5.00 18.52 -6.71
N ARG A 13 4.91 19.59 -5.94
CA ARG A 13 3.64 20.26 -5.62
C ARG A 13 2.88 20.68 -6.90
N GLN A 14 3.56 21.35 -7.82
CA GLN A 14 2.94 21.79 -9.08
C GLN A 14 2.35 20.63 -9.85
N PHE A 15 3.10 19.52 -9.97
CA PHE A 15 2.61 18.30 -10.61
C PHE A 15 1.38 17.74 -9.90
N LEU A 16 1.44 17.56 -8.57
CA LEU A 16 0.32 17.03 -7.78
C LEU A 16 -0.93 17.88 -7.89
N MET A 17 -0.77 19.21 -7.92
CA MET A 17 -1.90 20.13 -8.01
C MET A 17 -2.56 20.17 -9.39
N THR A 18 -1.82 19.89 -10.47
CA THR A 18 -2.31 20.10 -11.84
C THR A 18 -2.51 18.82 -12.65
N GLN A 19 -1.82 17.72 -12.31
CA GLN A 19 -1.74 16.54 -13.17
C GLN A 19 -2.06 15.22 -12.44
N SER A 20 -2.07 15.19 -11.10
CA SER A 20 -2.45 13.99 -10.36
C SER A 20 -3.96 13.77 -10.32
N ARG A 21 -4.39 12.55 -9.90
CA ARG A 21 -5.80 12.30 -9.60
C ARG A 21 -6.30 13.25 -8.51
N PRO A 22 -7.58 13.55 -8.48
CA PRO A 22 -8.18 14.39 -7.41
C PRO A 22 -7.86 13.86 -6.00
N LEU A 23 -7.80 12.54 -5.82
CA LEU A 23 -7.48 11.92 -4.53
C LEU A 23 -6.06 12.27 -4.04
N GLU A 24 -5.02 12.08 -4.87
CA GLU A 24 -3.65 12.44 -4.49
C GLU A 24 -3.49 13.94 -4.26
N ARG A 25 -4.19 14.77 -5.03
CA ARG A 25 -4.23 16.22 -4.81
C ARG A 25 -4.84 16.57 -3.47
N ALA A 26 -5.95 15.95 -3.11
CA ALA A 26 -6.61 16.17 -1.82
C ALA A 26 -5.74 15.70 -0.66
N LEU A 27 -5.12 14.52 -0.78
CA LEU A 27 -4.17 13.99 0.19
C LEU A 27 -2.95 14.90 0.37
N PHE A 28 -2.38 15.42 -0.73
CA PHE A 28 -1.28 16.37 -0.65
C PHE A 28 -1.68 17.65 0.12
N ARG A 29 -2.83 18.23 -0.21
CA ARG A 29 -3.32 19.43 0.47
C ARG A 29 -3.57 19.18 1.95
N HIS A 30 -4.10 18.01 2.29
CA HIS A 30 -4.32 17.64 3.67
C HIS A 30 -3.01 17.47 4.45
N ARG A 31 -2.03 16.73 3.89
CA ARG A 31 -0.77 16.40 4.56
C ARG A 31 0.20 17.59 4.65
N PHE A 32 0.22 18.46 3.65
CA PHE A 32 1.24 19.52 3.49
C PHE A 32 0.70 20.95 3.52
N GLU A 33 -0.60 21.15 3.35
CA GLU A 33 -1.22 22.49 3.30
C GLU A 33 -2.32 22.66 4.34
N ALA A 34 -2.41 21.78 5.33
CA ALA A 34 -3.41 21.80 6.41
C ALA A 34 -4.87 21.90 5.92
N ALA A 35 -5.17 21.38 4.71
CA ALA A 35 -6.55 21.33 4.23
C ALA A 35 -7.37 20.32 5.06
N ALA A 36 -8.66 20.58 5.18
CA ALA A 36 -9.60 19.74 5.91
C ALA A 36 -9.67 18.32 5.30
N VAL A 37 -9.84 17.30 6.14
CA VAL A 37 -9.88 15.89 5.77
C VAL A 37 -11.09 15.54 4.89
N GLU A 38 -12.17 16.29 5.03
CA GLU A 38 -13.43 16.11 4.28
C GLU A 38 -13.19 16.09 2.77
N GLY A 39 -12.27 16.95 2.26
CA GLY A 39 -11.94 16.96 0.84
C GLY A 39 -11.27 15.66 0.37
N VAL A 40 -10.53 14.96 1.25
CA VAL A 40 -9.98 13.63 0.94
C VAL A 40 -11.07 12.58 0.97
N LEU A 41 -11.95 12.63 1.96
CA LEU A 41 -13.07 11.70 2.10
C LEU A 41 -14.03 11.78 0.92
N ASP A 42 -14.33 12.99 0.43
CA ASP A 42 -15.17 13.21 -0.75
C ASP A 42 -14.57 12.57 -2.02
N GLU A 43 -13.26 12.70 -2.23
CA GLU A 43 -12.60 12.08 -3.38
C GLU A 43 -12.47 10.57 -3.21
N LEU A 44 -12.20 10.06 -2.01
CA LEU A 44 -12.14 8.63 -1.72
C LEU A 44 -13.51 7.96 -1.89
N ALA A 45 -14.61 8.63 -1.52
CA ALA A 45 -15.97 8.11 -1.66
C ALA A 45 -16.33 7.74 -3.11
N ARG A 46 -15.70 8.37 -4.11
CA ARG A 46 -15.93 8.06 -5.54
C ARG A 46 -15.47 6.67 -5.94
N PHE A 47 -14.60 6.05 -5.16
CA PHE A 47 -14.10 4.69 -5.37
C PHE A 47 -14.90 3.64 -4.59
N GLN A 48 -15.76 4.04 -3.64
CA GLN A 48 -16.60 3.11 -2.90
C GLN A 48 -17.87 2.77 -3.68
N ASN A 49 -18.16 1.47 -3.79
CA ASN A 49 -19.37 0.96 -4.43
C ASN A 49 -20.53 0.83 -3.43
N GLU A 50 -21.72 0.51 -3.94
CA GLU A 50 -22.94 0.35 -3.13
C GLU A 50 -22.85 -0.82 -2.15
N ASP A 51 -22.12 -1.88 -2.52
CA ASP A 51 -21.83 -3.05 -1.67
C ASP A 51 -20.90 -2.75 -0.48
N GLY A 52 -20.33 -1.54 -0.45
CA GLY A 52 -19.45 -1.05 0.61
C GLY A 52 -17.98 -1.29 0.34
N GLY A 53 -17.61 -2.12 -0.64
CA GLY A 53 -16.24 -2.32 -1.08
C GLY A 53 -15.73 -1.16 -1.93
N PHE A 54 -14.43 -1.15 -2.16
CA PHE A 54 -13.79 -0.20 -3.08
C PHE A 54 -13.35 -0.90 -4.36
N GLY A 55 -13.40 -0.15 -5.45
CA GLY A 55 -13.01 -0.57 -6.80
C GLY A 55 -12.67 0.64 -7.66
N ARG A 56 -13.15 0.66 -8.92
CA ARG A 56 -13.08 1.83 -9.82
C ARG A 56 -11.67 2.38 -10.00
N ALA A 57 -10.68 1.48 -10.01
CA ALA A 57 -9.27 1.83 -10.14
C ALA A 57 -8.71 2.68 -8.98
N LEU A 58 -9.17 2.48 -7.74
CA LEU A 58 -8.49 2.99 -6.57
C LEU A 58 -7.03 2.49 -6.56
N GLU A 59 -6.85 1.20 -6.84
CA GLU A 59 -5.56 0.59 -7.20
C GLU A 59 -5.38 0.73 -8.74
N PRO A 60 -4.40 1.52 -9.21
CA PRO A 60 -4.35 1.92 -10.63
C PRO A 60 -4.12 0.76 -11.61
N ASP A 61 -3.47 -0.33 -11.18
CA ASP A 61 -3.16 -1.48 -12.03
C ASP A 61 -4.36 -2.40 -12.28
N SER A 62 -5.54 -2.11 -11.69
CA SER A 62 -6.81 -2.78 -12.01
C SER A 62 -7.88 -1.76 -12.37
N ARG A 63 -8.37 -1.81 -13.60
CA ARG A 63 -9.41 -0.87 -14.09
C ARG A 63 -10.83 -1.39 -13.86
N THR A 64 -10.95 -2.49 -13.14
CA THR A 64 -12.23 -3.12 -12.80
C THR A 64 -13.09 -2.16 -11.97
N PRO A 65 -14.36 -1.91 -12.36
CA PRO A 65 -15.26 -1.07 -11.57
C PRO A 65 -15.75 -1.76 -10.31
N SER A 66 -15.81 -3.08 -10.29
CA SER A 66 -16.29 -3.89 -9.17
C SER A 66 -15.38 -3.78 -7.94
N SER A 67 -15.96 -4.02 -6.79
CA SER A 67 -15.23 -4.07 -5.53
C SER A 67 -14.27 -5.24 -5.46
N SER A 68 -13.12 -5.03 -4.85
CA SER A 68 -12.14 -6.07 -4.56
C SER A 68 -11.60 -5.96 -3.14
N ALA A 69 -11.08 -7.06 -2.60
CA ALA A 69 -10.48 -7.04 -1.27
C ALA A 69 -9.22 -6.15 -1.24
N LEU A 70 -8.42 -6.16 -2.32
CA LEU A 70 -7.23 -5.31 -2.44
C LEU A 70 -7.60 -3.82 -2.40
N ALA A 71 -8.51 -3.38 -3.28
CA ALA A 71 -8.94 -1.98 -3.32
C ALA A 71 -9.64 -1.57 -2.02
N THR A 72 -10.42 -2.48 -1.40
CA THR A 72 -11.10 -2.20 -0.12
C THR A 72 -10.09 -2.13 1.03
N GLY A 73 -9.07 -2.99 1.05
CA GLY A 73 -7.97 -2.92 2.00
C GLY A 73 -7.21 -1.59 1.89
N THR A 74 -6.91 -1.14 0.65
CA THR A 74 -6.28 0.16 0.37
C THR A 74 -7.16 1.33 0.84
N GLY A 75 -8.45 1.31 0.53
CA GLY A 75 -9.39 2.35 0.99
C GLY A 75 -9.49 2.41 2.51
N LEU A 76 -9.57 1.25 3.17
CA LEU A 76 -9.63 1.17 4.62
C LEU A 76 -8.32 1.59 5.29
N GLN A 77 -7.17 1.31 4.66
CA GLN A 77 -5.88 1.82 5.10
C GLN A 77 -5.84 3.35 5.05
N LEU A 78 -6.28 3.96 3.97
CA LEU A 78 -6.36 5.43 3.86
C LEU A 78 -7.26 6.02 4.94
N LEU A 79 -8.43 5.43 5.18
CA LEU A 79 -9.34 5.87 6.25
C LEU A 79 -8.69 5.77 7.64
N ARG A 80 -7.89 4.74 7.88
CA ARG A 80 -7.09 4.60 9.11
C ARG A 80 -6.00 5.67 9.22
N GLU A 81 -5.26 5.94 8.15
CA GLU A 81 -4.19 6.96 8.11
C GLU A 81 -4.73 8.38 8.30
N LEU A 82 -5.99 8.60 7.97
CA LEU A 82 -6.72 9.87 8.17
C LEU A 82 -7.36 9.96 9.57
N ASP A 83 -7.11 9.00 10.46
CA ASP A 83 -7.73 8.89 11.78
C ASP A 83 -9.27 8.95 11.74
N CYS A 84 -9.86 8.40 10.67
CA CYS A 84 -11.30 8.40 10.48
C CYS A 84 -11.99 7.59 11.60
N LEU A 85 -13.10 8.11 12.10
CA LEU A 85 -13.83 7.44 13.19
C LEU A 85 -14.49 6.14 12.73
N ALA A 86 -14.57 5.16 13.61
CA ALA A 86 -15.17 3.85 13.30
C ALA A 86 -16.67 3.95 12.91
N ASP A 87 -17.40 4.95 13.41
CA ASP A 87 -18.81 5.17 13.07
C ASP A 87 -19.02 5.86 11.73
N HIS A 88 -17.95 6.33 11.07
CA HIS A 88 -18.06 6.93 9.75
C HIS A 88 -18.67 5.93 8.75
N PRO A 89 -19.69 6.33 7.95
CA PRO A 89 -20.42 5.40 7.06
C PRO A 89 -19.51 4.63 6.09
N MET A 90 -18.47 5.28 5.55
CA MET A 90 -17.54 4.67 4.63
C MET A 90 -16.71 3.56 5.29
N VAL A 91 -16.26 3.75 6.55
CA VAL A 91 -15.56 2.75 7.34
C VAL A 91 -16.47 1.55 7.62
N ARG A 92 -17.69 1.81 8.13
CA ARG A 92 -18.65 0.73 8.45
C ARG A 92 -18.96 -0.15 7.25
N LYS A 93 -19.23 0.47 6.09
CA LYS A 93 -19.48 -0.26 4.84
C LYS A 93 -18.29 -1.10 4.40
N ALA A 94 -17.07 -0.54 4.43
CA ALA A 94 -15.85 -1.25 4.04
C ALA A 94 -15.57 -2.44 4.98
N VAL A 95 -15.72 -2.27 6.30
CA VAL A 95 -15.58 -3.36 7.26
C VAL A 95 -16.62 -4.44 7.01
N THR A 96 -17.89 -4.07 6.78
CA THR A 96 -18.96 -5.03 6.46
C THR A 96 -18.62 -5.81 5.19
N TYR A 97 -18.21 -5.14 4.11
CA TYR A 97 -17.79 -5.80 2.88
C TYR A 97 -16.69 -6.84 3.14
N LEU A 98 -15.63 -6.46 3.86
CA LEU A 98 -14.51 -7.36 4.14
C LEU A 98 -14.90 -8.53 5.05
N THR A 99 -15.77 -8.33 6.03
CA THR A 99 -16.22 -9.43 6.90
C THR A 99 -17.16 -10.41 6.19
N THR A 100 -17.94 -9.93 5.22
CA THR A 100 -18.88 -10.78 4.45
C THR A 100 -18.25 -11.46 3.23
N THR A 101 -17.11 -10.98 2.75
CA THR A 101 -16.39 -11.53 1.60
C THR A 101 -15.17 -12.38 2.00
N TYR A 102 -14.98 -12.63 3.29
CA TYR A 102 -13.97 -13.56 3.77
C TYR A 102 -14.28 -14.98 3.24
N ASP A 103 -13.29 -15.60 2.65
CA ASP A 103 -13.39 -16.95 2.07
C ASP A 103 -12.73 -17.95 3.03
N GLU A 104 -13.54 -18.85 3.60
CA GLU A 104 -13.09 -19.86 4.56
C GLU A 104 -12.22 -20.96 3.92
N GLU A 105 -12.40 -21.22 2.61
CA GLU A 105 -11.61 -22.25 1.92
C GLU A 105 -10.16 -21.77 1.73
N VAL A 106 -9.98 -20.50 1.32
CA VAL A 106 -8.65 -19.89 1.16
C VAL A 106 -8.14 -19.28 2.46
N GLN A 107 -8.97 -19.25 3.50
CA GLN A 107 -8.68 -18.62 4.79
C GLN A 107 -8.23 -17.16 4.66
N GLY A 108 -8.90 -16.40 3.79
CA GLY A 108 -8.53 -15.03 3.47
C GLY A 108 -9.46 -14.40 2.46
N TRP A 109 -8.92 -13.52 1.62
CA TRP A 109 -9.67 -12.83 0.57
C TRP A 109 -9.03 -13.08 -0.78
N ARG A 110 -9.84 -13.17 -1.82
CA ARG A 110 -9.35 -13.06 -3.19
C ARG A 110 -8.94 -11.62 -3.45
N ALA A 111 -7.71 -11.41 -3.95
CA ALA A 111 -7.15 -10.07 -4.11
C ALA A 111 -8.01 -9.18 -5.02
N VAL A 112 -8.42 -9.73 -6.18
CA VAL A 112 -9.17 -9.00 -7.21
C VAL A 112 -10.56 -9.61 -7.44
N SER A 113 -11.42 -8.82 -8.09
CA SER A 113 -12.76 -9.28 -8.45
C SER A 113 -12.73 -10.36 -9.55
N PRO A 114 -13.67 -11.32 -9.56
CA PRO A 114 -13.75 -12.36 -10.60
C PRO A 114 -13.91 -11.82 -12.04
N ASP A 115 -14.44 -10.61 -12.22
CA ASP A 115 -14.61 -9.97 -13.52
C ASP A 115 -13.40 -9.15 -13.99
N THR A 116 -12.27 -9.19 -13.25
CA THR A 116 -11.07 -8.40 -13.55
C THR A 116 -10.58 -8.63 -14.99
N ASN A 117 -10.61 -9.86 -15.48
CA ASN A 117 -10.20 -10.18 -16.86
C ASN A 117 -11.03 -9.49 -17.96
N SER A 118 -12.20 -8.98 -17.63
CA SER A 118 -13.06 -8.24 -18.56
C SER A 118 -12.65 -6.76 -18.73
N PHE A 119 -11.69 -6.30 -17.95
CA PHE A 119 -11.23 -4.92 -17.92
C PHE A 119 -9.71 -4.85 -18.08
N PRO A 120 -9.13 -3.74 -18.55
CA PRO A 120 -7.68 -3.58 -18.55
C PRO A 120 -7.10 -3.70 -17.13
N HIS A 121 -6.04 -4.48 -17.01
CA HIS A 121 -5.35 -4.75 -15.75
C HIS A 121 -3.89 -5.12 -16.00
N ALA A 122 -3.07 -4.98 -14.98
CA ALA A 122 -1.69 -5.45 -15.03
C ALA A 122 -1.62 -6.99 -15.15
N PRO A 123 -0.61 -7.54 -15.83
CA PRO A 123 -0.50 -9.00 -16.03
C PRO A 123 -0.57 -9.82 -14.75
N TRP A 124 -0.06 -9.29 -13.65
CA TRP A 124 -0.09 -9.95 -12.33
C TRP A 124 -1.49 -10.01 -11.68
N TRP A 125 -2.47 -9.29 -12.21
CA TRP A 125 -3.88 -9.37 -11.82
C TRP A 125 -4.72 -10.22 -12.79
N HIS A 126 -4.10 -10.85 -13.78
CA HIS A 126 -4.81 -11.74 -14.72
C HIS A 126 -5.12 -13.07 -14.04
N ASP A 127 -6.39 -13.43 -13.99
CA ASP A 127 -6.84 -14.71 -13.42
C ASP A 127 -7.08 -15.74 -14.53
N GLU A 128 -6.11 -16.61 -14.76
CA GLU A 128 -6.24 -17.70 -15.73
C GLU A 128 -6.76 -18.95 -15.03
N ASN A 129 -8.06 -19.23 -15.21
CA ASN A 129 -8.73 -20.43 -14.67
C ASN A 129 -8.63 -20.57 -13.13
N GLY A 130 -8.73 -19.48 -12.39
CA GLY A 130 -8.57 -19.47 -10.94
C GLY A 130 -7.11 -19.50 -10.49
N SER A 131 -6.17 -19.23 -11.40
CA SER A 131 -4.72 -19.25 -11.12
C SER A 131 -4.31 -18.24 -10.07
N LEU A 132 -5.02 -17.11 -9.94
CA LEU A 132 -4.76 -16.14 -8.88
C LEU A 132 -4.93 -16.73 -7.48
N ALA A 133 -5.83 -17.69 -7.32
CA ALA A 133 -5.98 -18.42 -6.06
C ALA A 133 -4.84 -19.42 -5.79
N GLN A 134 -4.12 -19.85 -6.84
CA GLN A 134 -3.07 -20.88 -6.75
C GLN A 134 -1.65 -20.32 -6.86
N LEU A 135 -1.44 -19.35 -7.76
CA LEU A 135 -0.10 -18.79 -8.06
C LEU A 135 0.31 -17.67 -7.12
N PHE A 136 -0.62 -17.09 -6.40
CA PHE A 136 -0.37 -15.94 -5.54
C PHE A 136 -0.38 -16.30 -4.06
N ASP A 137 0.30 -17.36 -3.67
CA ASP A 137 0.60 -17.56 -2.26
C ASP A 137 1.33 -16.35 -1.68
N GLY A 138 2.20 -15.68 -2.46
CA GLY A 138 2.82 -14.41 -2.10
C GLY A 138 1.83 -13.24 -1.97
N PHE A 139 0.82 -13.17 -2.83
CA PHE A 139 -0.20 -12.12 -2.78
C PHE A 139 -1.33 -12.37 -1.76
N ARG A 140 -1.39 -13.54 -1.15
CA ARG A 140 -2.30 -13.78 -0.01
C ARG A 140 -1.99 -12.91 1.19
N ILE A 141 -0.74 -12.54 1.38
CA ILE A 141 -0.34 -11.59 2.44
C ILE A 141 -0.78 -10.17 2.09
N ILE A 142 -0.72 -9.76 0.81
CA ILE A 142 -1.07 -8.40 0.39
C ILE A 142 -2.46 -8.01 0.84
N PRO A 143 -3.55 -8.61 0.38
CA PRO A 143 -4.84 -8.21 0.91
C PRO A 143 -5.01 -8.62 2.37
N ARG A 144 -4.57 -9.82 2.77
CA ARG A 144 -4.81 -10.35 4.10
C ARG A 144 -4.17 -9.51 5.21
N ALA A 145 -2.85 -9.30 5.18
CA ALA A 145 -2.17 -8.53 6.22
C ALA A 145 -2.59 -7.06 6.25
N LEU A 146 -2.78 -6.44 5.08
CA LEU A 146 -3.31 -5.08 4.94
C LEU A 146 -4.70 -4.95 5.58
N ILE A 147 -5.59 -5.89 5.27
CA ILE A 147 -6.96 -5.90 5.79
C ILE A 147 -6.95 -6.12 7.30
N VAL A 148 -6.29 -7.16 7.79
CA VAL A 148 -6.25 -7.50 9.22
C VAL A 148 -5.66 -6.37 10.05
N SER A 149 -4.59 -5.70 9.55
CA SER A 149 -4.02 -4.51 10.16
C SER A 149 -5.07 -3.39 10.35
N SER A 150 -5.88 -3.14 9.33
CA SER A 150 -6.93 -2.11 9.38
C SER A 150 -8.13 -2.55 10.23
N LEU A 151 -8.49 -3.84 10.22
CA LEU A 151 -9.56 -4.37 11.08
C LEU A 151 -9.21 -4.28 12.58
N HIS A 152 -7.93 -4.44 12.96
CA HIS A 152 -7.50 -4.18 14.34
C HIS A 152 -7.69 -2.72 14.74
N HIS A 153 -7.44 -1.78 13.83
CA HIS A 153 -7.69 -0.35 14.10
C HIS A 153 -9.19 -0.08 14.33
N PHE A 154 -10.07 -0.71 13.55
CA PHE A 154 -11.53 -0.58 13.63
C PHE A 154 -12.17 -1.76 14.35
N SER A 155 -11.50 -2.35 15.35
CA SER A 155 -11.90 -3.59 16.02
C SER A 155 -13.29 -3.54 16.68
N THR A 156 -13.78 -2.36 17.03
CA THR A 156 -15.14 -2.19 17.57
C THR A 156 -16.26 -2.56 16.59
N LEU A 157 -15.96 -2.64 15.29
CA LEU A 157 -16.90 -3.01 14.23
C LEU A 157 -16.85 -4.50 13.86
N VAL A 158 -15.92 -5.26 14.44
CA VAL A 158 -15.64 -6.64 14.05
C VAL A 158 -15.92 -7.57 15.24
N PRO A 159 -16.57 -8.75 15.02
CA PRO A 159 -16.74 -9.72 16.10
C PRO A 159 -15.36 -10.17 16.66
N PRO A 160 -15.11 -10.02 17.98
CA PRO A 160 -13.76 -10.24 18.53
C PRO A 160 -13.21 -11.66 18.29
N GLY A 161 -14.04 -12.68 18.43
CA GLY A 161 -13.61 -14.07 18.22
C GLY A 161 -13.23 -14.35 16.77
N TRP A 162 -13.95 -13.79 15.80
CA TRP A 162 -13.63 -13.90 14.38
C TRP A 162 -12.32 -13.15 14.03
N LEU A 163 -12.15 -11.94 14.55
CA LEU A 163 -10.93 -11.17 14.30
C LEU A 163 -9.69 -11.88 14.85
N ASP A 164 -9.77 -12.48 16.02
CA ASP A 164 -8.69 -13.25 16.62
C ASP A 164 -8.34 -14.48 15.78
N GLU A 165 -9.35 -15.23 15.32
CA GLU A 165 -9.15 -16.39 14.44
C GLU A 165 -8.48 -16.02 13.13
N VAL A 166 -8.97 -14.98 12.44
CA VAL A 166 -8.39 -14.50 11.18
C VAL A 166 -6.96 -13.97 11.39
N THR A 167 -6.71 -13.33 12.53
CA THR A 167 -5.36 -12.84 12.89
C THR A 167 -4.41 -14.03 13.11
N GLU A 168 -4.80 -15.04 13.88
CA GLU A 168 -3.96 -16.22 14.11
C GLU A 168 -3.63 -16.95 12.79
N LYS A 169 -4.63 -17.15 11.91
CA LYS A 169 -4.43 -17.74 10.58
C LYS A 169 -3.45 -16.92 9.74
N THR A 170 -3.57 -15.58 9.78
CA THR A 170 -2.69 -14.65 9.05
C THR A 170 -1.26 -14.69 9.58
N VAL A 171 -1.09 -14.64 10.90
CA VAL A 171 0.24 -14.68 11.53
C VAL A 171 0.94 -16.01 11.25
N ARG A 172 0.25 -17.14 11.40
CA ARG A 172 0.80 -18.46 11.06
C ARG A 172 1.23 -18.55 9.60
N TYR A 173 0.45 -17.99 8.71
CA TYR A 173 0.81 -17.97 7.29
C TYR A 173 2.09 -17.15 7.06
N ILE A 174 2.23 -15.96 7.65
CA ILE A 174 3.44 -15.13 7.56
C ILE A 174 4.67 -15.83 8.16
N GLU A 175 4.49 -16.63 9.23
CA GLU A 175 5.58 -17.40 9.84
C GLU A 175 6.10 -18.52 8.92
N THR A 176 5.25 -19.08 8.08
CA THR A 176 5.57 -20.27 7.25
C THR A 176 5.91 -19.97 5.81
N VAL A 177 5.43 -18.84 5.28
CA VAL A 177 5.67 -18.47 3.87
C VAL A 177 7.09 -17.90 3.68
N GLU A 178 7.67 -18.16 2.52
CA GLU A 178 8.87 -17.46 2.11
C GLU A 178 8.51 -16.01 1.75
N LEU A 179 9.04 -15.05 2.51
CA LEU A 179 8.89 -13.62 2.24
C LEU A 179 9.84 -13.13 1.13
N LEU A 180 10.46 -14.06 0.40
CA LEU A 180 11.58 -13.89 -0.52
C LEU A 180 11.18 -13.96 -2.01
N GLY A 181 9.91 -14.16 -2.37
CA GLY A 181 9.50 -14.35 -3.76
C GLY A 181 9.70 -13.11 -4.63
N GLU A 182 9.64 -13.27 -5.94
CA GLU A 182 9.75 -12.19 -6.94
C GLU A 182 8.71 -11.07 -6.74
N GLY A 183 7.61 -11.34 -6.01
CA GLY A 183 6.62 -10.37 -5.54
C GLY A 183 6.76 -9.97 -4.07
N GLY A 184 7.72 -10.55 -3.33
CA GLY A 184 7.76 -10.56 -1.85
C GLY A 184 7.97 -9.21 -1.15
N GLY A 185 8.36 -8.16 -1.88
CA GLY A 185 8.57 -6.85 -1.26
C GLY A 185 7.31 -6.24 -0.68
N SER A 186 6.20 -6.39 -1.37
CA SER A 186 4.91 -5.91 -0.90
C SER A 186 4.41 -6.73 0.30
N ASP A 187 4.65 -8.03 0.30
CA ASP A 187 4.27 -8.92 1.40
C ASP A 187 4.96 -8.52 2.70
N LEU A 188 6.26 -8.27 2.67
CA LEU A 188 7.00 -7.83 3.85
C LEU A 188 6.51 -6.46 4.37
N GLN A 189 6.21 -5.52 3.48
CA GLN A 189 5.64 -4.22 3.84
C GLN A 189 4.30 -4.37 4.58
N TYR A 190 3.43 -5.24 4.10
CA TYR A 190 2.13 -5.46 4.73
C TYR A 190 2.23 -6.29 6.02
N ALA A 191 3.19 -7.21 6.13
CA ALA A 191 3.50 -7.89 7.38
C ALA A 191 3.98 -6.90 8.45
N ILE A 192 4.81 -5.92 8.09
CA ILE A 192 5.23 -4.82 8.98
C ILE A 192 4.02 -3.98 9.39
N SER A 193 3.17 -3.60 8.44
CA SER A 193 1.95 -2.84 8.74
C SER A 193 1.02 -3.57 9.72
N LEU A 194 0.97 -4.91 9.65
CA LEU A 194 0.22 -5.70 10.62
C LEU A 194 0.92 -5.73 11.97
N ALA A 195 2.23 -5.95 12.03
CA ALA A 195 2.99 -5.96 13.28
C ALA A 195 2.91 -4.63 14.05
N GLU A 196 2.81 -3.51 13.33
CA GLU A 196 2.68 -2.15 13.87
C GLU A 196 1.21 -1.72 14.09
N ALA A 197 0.24 -2.62 13.81
CA ALA A 197 -1.17 -2.25 13.88
C ALA A 197 -1.60 -1.88 15.29
N LYS A 198 -2.28 -0.74 15.41
CA LYS A 198 -2.91 -0.32 16.66
C LYS A 198 -3.91 -1.39 17.12
N ASN A 199 -3.90 -1.70 18.39
CA ASN A 199 -4.75 -2.73 19.01
C ASN A 199 -4.44 -4.19 18.61
N LEU A 200 -3.37 -4.47 17.86
CA LEU A 200 -2.93 -5.85 17.68
C LEU A 200 -2.46 -6.43 19.04
N PRO A 201 -2.95 -7.61 19.47
CA PRO A 201 -2.47 -8.24 20.70
C PRO A 201 -0.96 -8.46 20.67
N LEU A 202 -0.29 -8.14 21.78
CA LEU A 202 1.17 -8.13 21.91
C LEU A 202 1.84 -9.45 21.51
N HIS A 203 1.19 -10.58 21.77
CA HIS A 203 1.76 -11.89 21.42
C HIS A 203 1.86 -12.08 19.89
N TYR A 204 0.91 -11.58 19.11
CA TYR A 204 0.99 -11.57 17.65
C TYR A 204 2.07 -10.62 17.14
N ALA A 205 2.12 -9.41 17.70
CA ALA A 205 3.15 -8.43 17.32
C ALA A 205 4.57 -8.99 17.52
N LYS A 206 4.84 -9.67 18.65
CA LYS A 206 6.15 -10.29 18.92
C LYS A 206 6.50 -11.42 17.95
N ARG A 207 5.53 -12.27 17.58
CA ARG A 207 5.73 -13.34 16.61
C ARG A 207 6.09 -12.78 15.24
N LEU A 208 5.34 -11.79 14.79
CA LEU A 208 5.60 -11.08 13.53
C LEU A 208 6.94 -10.35 13.54
N GLU A 209 7.28 -9.66 14.63
CA GLU A 209 8.54 -8.93 14.76
C GLU A 209 9.74 -9.84 14.54
N ALA A 210 9.79 -11.00 15.17
CA ALA A 210 10.89 -11.95 15.02
C ALA A 210 11.07 -12.37 13.55
N ARG A 211 9.98 -12.75 12.89
CA ARG A 211 9.99 -13.16 11.48
C ARG A 211 10.36 -12.03 10.52
N ILE A 212 9.84 -10.83 10.76
CA ILE A 212 10.09 -9.65 9.94
C ILE A 212 11.56 -9.22 10.05
N ARG A 213 12.14 -9.19 11.25
CA ARG A 213 13.54 -8.82 11.45
C ARG A 213 14.50 -9.78 10.74
N GLU A 214 14.18 -11.09 10.77
CA GLU A 214 14.91 -12.10 9.99
C GLU A 214 14.81 -11.80 8.48
N ALA A 215 13.61 -11.57 7.97
CA ALA A 215 13.37 -11.30 6.55
C ALA A 215 14.07 -10.02 6.07
N ILE A 216 14.01 -8.92 6.81
CA ILE A 216 14.68 -7.65 6.45
C ILE A 216 16.18 -7.88 6.23
N SER A 217 16.82 -8.71 7.05
CA SER A 217 18.25 -8.96 6.96
C SER A 217 18.67 -9.65 5.65
N THR A 218 17.75 -10.38 5.02
CA THR A 218 18.02 -11.21 3.83
C THR A 218 17.44 -10.65 2.54
N VAL A 219 16.26 -9.98 2.60
CA VAL A 219 15.52 -9.62 1.38
C VAL A 219 15.75 -8.19 0.90
N VAL A 220 16.16 -7.27 1.78
CA VAL A 220 16.36 -5.87 1.40
C VAL A 220 17.58 -5.75 0.49
N VAL A 221 17.37 -5.23 -0.71
CA VAL A 221 18.44 -5.00 -1.69
C VAL A 221 19.32 -3.84 -1.24
N ARG A 222 20.56 -4.15 -0.88
CA ARG A 222 21.56 -3.20 -0.33
C ARG A 222 22.42 -2.55 -1.40
N ASP A 223 22.49 -3.18 -2.57
CA ASP A 223 23.24 -2.70 -3.73
C ASP A 223 22.43 -1.62 -4.47
N SER A 224 22.90 -0.39 -4.41
CA SER A 224 22.24 0.77 -5.03
C SER A 224 22.15 0.69 -6.56
N THR A 225 22.97 -0.13 -7.21
CA THR A 225 22.92 -0.31 -8.68
C THR A 225 21.67 -1.06 -9.15
N GLN A 226 20.98 -1.73 -8.23
CA GLN A 226 19.75 -2.50 -8.51
C GLN A 226 18.47 -1.70 -8.21
N TRP A 227 18.55 -0.52 -7.60
CA TRP A 227 17.37 0.21 -7.16
C TRP A 227 16.53 0.83 -8.27
N ASP A 228 17.03 0.90 -9.48
CA ASP A 228 16.28 1.29 -10.68
C ASP A 228 15.39 0.18 -11.25
N SER A 229 15.49 -1.04 -10.69
CA SER A 229 14.66 -2.18 -11.05
C SER A 229 13.57 -2.44 -9.99
N TYR A 230 12.62 -3.31 -10.32
CA TYR A 230 11.61 -3.75 -9.36
C TYR A 230 12.25 -4.66 -8.31
N CYS A 231 12.54 -4.10 -7.14
CA CYS A 231 13.19 -4.80 -6.03
C CYS A 231 12.72 -4.28 -4.66
N ILE A 232 13.13 -4.97 -3.60
CA ILE A 232 12.81 -4.59 -2.21
C ILE A 232 13.82 -3.55 -1.74
N THR A 233 13.50 -2.28 -1.98
CA THR A 233 14.36 -1.17 -1.55
C THR A 233 14.17 -0.85 -0.06
N PRO A 234 15.15 -0.20 0.61
CA PRO A 234 15.04 0.19 2.01
C PRO A 234 13.77 0.99 2.36
N LEU A 235 13.43 2.03 1.58
CA LEU A 235 12.24 2.86 1.83
C LEU A 235 10.91 2.17 1.51
N ARG A 236 10.92 1.11 0.69
CA ARG A 236 9.71 0.31 0.47
C ARG A 236 9.30 -0.45 1.72
N ILE A 237 10.27 -0.80 2.57
CA ILE A 237 10.04 -1.57 3.80
C ILE A 237 9.93 -0.65 5.01
N VAL A 238 10.79 0.35 5.12
CA VAL A 238 10.86 1.27 6.25
C VAL A 238 10.44 2.66 5.79
N SER A 239 9.17 3.01 5.97
CA SER A 239 8.59 4.28 5.51
C SER A 239 8.82 5.45 6.49
N SER A 240 9.27 5.18 7.71
CA SER A 240 9.55 6.20 8.73
C SER A 240 10.70 5.79 9.65
N PRO A 241 11.35 6.73 10.35
CA PRO A 241 12.44 6.41 11.30
C PRO A 241 12.02 5.48 12.45
N ARG A 242 10.72 5.36 12.71
CA ARG A 242 10.15 4.54 13.79
C ARG A 242 9.61 3.21 13.32
N SER A 243 9.62 2.94 12.02
CA SER A 243 9.12 1.67 11.48
C SER A 243 9.96 0.50 11.95
N LEU A 244 9.32 -0.62 12.15
CA LEU A 244 9.95 -1.88 12.53
C LEU A 244 11.09 -2.24 11.55
N GLY A 245 12.28 -2.51 12.08
CA GLY A 245 13.47 -2.86 11.31
C GLY A 245 14.27 -1.68 10.77
N ALA A 246 13.88 -0.42 11.06
CA ALA A 246 14.68 0.75 10.70
C ALA A 246 16.11 0.68 11.28
N ASP A 247 16.25 0.11 12.47
CA ASP A 247 17.54 -0.10 13.16
C ASP A 247 18.46 -1.09 12.45
N LEU A 248 17.91 -2.01 11.64
CA LEU A 248 18.67 -3.06 10.94
C LEU A 248 19.31 -2.58 9.63
N ILE A 249 18.83 -1.50 9.05
CA ILE A 249 19.22 -1.03 7.72
C ILE A 249 19.45 0.50 7.68
N GLN A 250 19.96 1.07 8.77
CA GLN A 250 20.14 2.53 8.90
C GLN A 250 21.00 3.13 7.78
N ASP A 251 22.14 2.53 7.48
CA ASP A 251 23.06 3.02 6.44
C ASP A 251 22.44 2.92 5.04
N GLU A 252 21.74 1.83 4.78
CA GLU A 252 21.01 1.62 3.53
C GLU A 252 19.87 2.63 3.38
N LEU A 253 19.15 2.92 4.46
CA LEU A 253 18.11 3.96 4.46
C LEU A 253 18.68 5.33 4.13
N GLN A 254 19.82 5.72 4.72
CA GLN A 254 20.44 7.01 4.41
C GLN A 254 20.87 7.11 2.94
N ARG A 255 21.46 6.04 2.40
CA ARG A 255 21.83 5.98 0.98
C ARG A 255 20.61 6.00 0.07
N HIS A 256 19.56 5.26 0.43
CA HIS A 256 18.34 5.22 -0.37
C HIS A 256 17.56 6.53 -0.32
N LEU A 257 17.58 7.27 0.80
CA LEU A 257 17.02 8.62 0.88
C LEU A 257 17.77 9.59 -0.07
N ASP A 258 19.10 9.52 -0.12
CA ASP A 258 19.89 10.31 -1.08
C ASP A 258 19.56 9.93 -2.53
N TYR A 259 19.42 8.62 -2.82
CA TYR A 259 18.99 8.11 -4.13
C TYR A 259 17.58 8.59 -4.47
N GLN A 260 16.63 8.51 -3.56
CA GLN A 260 15.25 8.97 -3.77
C GLN A 260 15.18 10.45 -4.16
N ILE A 261 15.97 11.31 -3.51
CA ILE A 261 16.08 12.73 -3.86
C ILE A 261 16.63 12.90 -5.29
N MET A 262 17.67 12.15 -5.65
CA MET A 262 18.31 12.24 -6.97
C MET A 262 17.44 11.71 -8.12
N ARG A 263 16.52 10.80 -7.80
CA ARG A 263 15.64 10.15 -8.78
C ARG A 263 14.44 11.03 -9.19
N GLN A 264 14.22 12.19 -8.54
CA GLN A 264 13.16 13.08 -8.95
C GLN A 264 13.35 13.49 -10.42
N THR A 265 12.30 13.34 -11.23
CA THR A 265 12.34 13.75 -12.64
C THR A 265 12.38 15.29 -12.78
N PRO A 266 12.75 15.83 -13.95
CA PRO A 266 12.68 17.29 -14.19
C PRO A 266 11.30 17.88 -13.97
N GLU A 267 10.23 17.10 -14.19
CA GLU A 267 8.83 17.50 -13.96
C GLU A 267 8.45 17.50 -12.47
N GLY A 268 9.35 17.04 -11.60
CA GLY A 268 9.13 16.98 -10.16
C GLY A 268 8.47 15.69 -9.66
N THR A 269 8.43 14.63 -10.46
CA THR A 269 7.74 13.37 -10.13
C THR A 269 8.70 12.26 -9.79
N TRP A 270 8.15 11.16 -9.26
CA TRP A 270 8.77 9.84 -9.19
C TRP A 270 7.96 8.88 -10.05
N ASP A 271 8.64 8.26 -11.02
CA ASP A 271 8.03 7.36 -11.97
C ASP A 271 8.06 5.91 -11.47
N PRO A 272 7.05 5.08 -11.82
CA PRO A 272 7.09 3.66 -11.52
C PRO A 272 8.27 2.97 -12.21
N VAL A 273 8.89 1.99 -11.53
CA VAL A 273 9.96 1.13 -12.07
C VAL A 273 9.42 -0.08 -12.82
N TRP A 274 8.11 -0.20 -12.93
CA TRP A 274 7.39 -1.25 -13.67
C TRP A 274 6.55 -0.66 -14.79
N SER A 275 6.17 -1.50 -15.74
CA SER A 275 5.27 -1.15 -16.82
C SER A 275 4.50 -2.37 -17.29
N TRP A 276 3.26 -2.17 -17.71
CA TRP A 276 2.46 -3.15 -18.42
C TRP A 276 1.91 -2.59 -19.76
N GLU A 277 2.63 -1.61 -20.32
CA GLU A 277 2.34 -1.01 -21.63
C GLU A 277 2.22 -2.04 -22.74
N GLY A 278 3.03 -3.11 -22.68
CA GLY A 278 2.97 -4.19 -23.67
C GLY A 278 1.64 -4.96 -23.71
N THR A 279 0.82 -4.90 -22.64
CA THR A 279 -0.48 -5.57 -22.58
C THR A 279 -1.63 -4.65 -22.99
N TYR A 280 -1.64 -3.40 -22.52
CA TYR A 280 -2.69 -2.41 -22.80
C TYR A 280 -2.06 -1.02 -23.02
N PRO A 281 -1.40 -0.78 -24.18
CA PRO A 281 -0.65 0.47 -24.42
C PRO A 281 -1.50 1.73 -24.35
N GLU A 282 -2.75 1.66 -24.81
CA GLU A 282 -3.70 2.78 -24.80
C GLU A 282 -4.17 3.19 -23.41
N VAL A 283 -4.06 2.27 -22.43
CA VAL A 283 -4.48 2.49 -21.04
C VAL A 283 -3.29 2.86 -20.16
N TRP A 284 -2.11 2.31 -20.45
CA TRP A 284 -0.91 2.48 -19.64
C TRP A 284 -0.50 3.94 -19.45
N ALA A 285 -0.61 4.77 -20.48
CA ALA A 285 -0.25 6.18 -20.37
C ALA A 285 -1.03 6.89 -19.24
N LYS A 286 -2.32 6.59 -19.10
CA LYS A 286 -3.16 7.12 -18.01
C LYS A 286 -2.76 6.51 -16.67
N VAL A 287 -2.57 5.20 -16.62
CA VAL A 287 -2.20 4.49 -15.39
C VAL A 287 -0.83 4.93 -14.88
N LYS A 288 0.14 5.08 -15.78
CA LYS A 288 1.45 5.65 -15.43
C LYS A 288 1.32 7.03 -14.78
N GLN A 289 0.44 7.89 -15.32
CA GLN A 289 0.19 9.20 -14.73
C GLN A 289 -0.45 9.12 -13.33
N GLU A 290 -1.36 8.18 -13.12
CA GLU A 290 -1.96 7.92 -11.81
C GLU A 290 -0.89 7.43 -10.81
N TRP A 291 -0.01 6.50 -11.22
CA TRP A 291 1.11 6.05 -10.40
C TRP A 291 2.12 7.17 -10.11
N ARG A 292 2.43 8.02 -11.06
CA ARG A 292 3.28 9.19 -10.83
C ARG A 292 2.72 10.07 -9.71
N GLY A 293 1.39 10.27 -9.67
CA GLY A 293 0.73 11.00 -8.58
C GLY A 293 0.92 10.33 -7.23
N TYR A 294 0.62 9.05 -7.16
CA TYR A 294 0.78 8.24 -5.93
C TYR A 294 2.23 8.23 -5.43
N LEU A 295 3.18 7.87 -6.30
CA LEU A 295 4.61 7.74 -5.95
C LEU A 295 5.23 9.09 -5.57
N THR A 296 4.78 10.19 -6.20
CA THR A 296 5.24 11.54 -5.84
C THR A 296 4.77 11.93 -4.44
N LEU A 297 3.52 11.67 -4.12
CA LEU A 297 2.98 11.92 -2.77
C LEU A 297 3.66 11.04 -1.72
N GLU A 298 3.89 9.76 -2.03
CA GLU A 298 4.60 8.82 -1.16
C GLU A 298 6.04 9.29 -0.90
N ALA A 299 6.79 9.64 -1.93
CA ALA A 299 8.16 10.12 -1.82
C ALA A 299 8.26 11.37 -0.94
N LEU A 300 7.38 12.36 -1.15
CA LEU A 300 7.34 13.57 -0.31
C LEU A 300 7.03 13.24 1.15
N THR A 301 6.09 12.32 1.38
CA THR A 301 5.71 11.87 2.74
C THR A 301 6.88 11.20 3.44
N GLN A 302 7.58 10.29 2.75
CA GLN A 302 8.75 9.60 3.28
C GLN A 302 9.90 10.59 3.56
N LEU A 303 10.27 11.41 2.58
CA LEU A 303 11.35 12.39 2.74
C LEU A 303 11.09 13.35 3.90
N THR A 304 9.85 13.79 4.09
CA THR A 304 9.46 14.64 5.21
C THR A 304 9.55 13.88 6.54
N SER A 305 9.12 12.62 6.60
CA SER A 305 9.17 11.81 7.83
C SER A 305 10.61 11.59 8.31
N PHE A 306 11.57 11.55 7.38
CA PHE A 306 13.00 11.43 7.66
C PHE A 306 13.73 12.80 7.77
N ALA A 307 13.01 13.92 7.81
CA ALA A 307 13.55 15.29 7.83
C ALA A 307 14.56 15.55 6.67
N ARG A 308 14.24 15.06 5.47
CA ARG A 308 15.06 15.17 4.25
C ARG A 308 14.52 16.21 3.26
N THR A 309 13.66 17.11 3.71
CA THR A 309 13.19 18.31 3.00
C THR A 309 13.80 19.55 3.62
N GLU A 310 14.20 20.53 2.80
CA GLU A 310 14.63 21.85 3.30
C GLU A 310 13.48 22.50 4.08
N SER A 311 13.81 23.14 5.22
CA SER A 311 12.87 23.83 6.12
C SER A 311 12.56 25.24 5.67
#